data_3ad8c30d8265c774362a7b0f03e23034
#
_entry.id   3ad8c30d8265c774362a7b0f03e23034
#
_cell.length_a   1.000
_cell.length_b   1.000
_cell.length_c   1.000
_cell.angle_alpha   90.00
_cell.angle_beta   90.00
_cell.angle_gamma   90.00
#
_symmetry.space_group_name_H-M   'P 1'
#
loop_
_entity.id
_entity.type
_entity.pdbx_description
1 polymer ?
#
loop_
_entity_poly.entity_id
_entity_poly.type
_entity_poly.pdbx_seq_one_letter_code
_entity_poly.pdbx_strand_id
1 'polypeptide(L)'
;MQTTLRWVWAAGALALALSLIGQSPLIGKRAEGRDADRQAISAVLNAQQTAWNRGDVDAFLVGYWHSPELTFSGSSGVARGWDGVLTRYKKNYPDRAAMGQLDFSDLEFRFLGPDAALVLGRWHLKRETDDLGGVFTLVWQRLPEGWKIIHDHTSAVAALKPNP
;
A
#
# COMPACT_ATOMS: atom_id res chain seq x y z
N MET A 1 57.26 -66.10 -20.96
CA MET A 1 56.31 -65.31 -21.76
C MET A 1 55.28 -64.74 -20.72
N GLN A 2 55.48 -63.48 -20.33
CA GLN A 2 54.58 -62.80 -19.45
C GLN A 2 54.10 -61.48 -20.14
N THR A 3 52.83 -61.43 -20.49
CA THR A 3 52.20 -60.30 -21.10
C THR A 3 51.66 -59.38 -20.00
N THR A 4 52.23 -58.22 -19.86
CA THR A 4 51.82 -57.20 -18.91
C THR A 4 50.68 -56.39 -19.51
N LEU A 5 49.49 -56.43 -18.88
CA LEU A 5 48.29 -55.62 -19.24
C LEU A 5 48.41 -54.26 -18.61
N ARG A 6 48.56 -53.20 -19.44
CA ARG A 6 48.57 -51.79 -18.96
C ARG A 6 47.16 -51.26 -18.92
N TRP A 7 46.67 -50.89 -17.72
CA TRP A 7 45.44 -50.17 -17.51
C TRP A 7 45.65 -48.68 -17.75
N VAL A 8 44.95 -48.13 -18.76
CA VAL A 8 44.90 -46.67 -19.00
C VAL A 8 43.72 -46.12 -18.25
N TRP A 9 43.99 -45.28 -17.25
CA TRP A 9 42.97 -44.51 -16.57
C TRP A 9 42.62 -43.29 -17.42
N ALA A 10 41.38 -43.26 -17.97
CA ALA A 10 40.83 -42.08 -18.60
C ALA A 10 40.25 -41.20 -17.50
N ALA A 11 40.89 -40.06 -17.22
CA ALA A 11 40.38 -39.03 -16.33
C ALA A 11 39.26 -38.31 -17.05
N GLY A 12 37.99 -38.60 -16.68
CA GLY A 12 36.83 -37.84 -17.12
C GLY A 12 36.77 -36.52 -16.38
N ALA A 13 37.04 -35.42 -17.07
CA ALA A 13 36.80 -34.07 -16.56
C ALA A 13 35.29 -33.79 -16.52
N LEU A 14 34.71 -33.79 -15.34
CA LEU A 14 33.33 -33.39 -15.11
C LEU A 14 33.27 -31.85 -15.16
N ALA A 15 32.87 -31.30 -16.32
CA ALA A 15 32.63 -29.88 -16.47
C ALA A 15 31.31 -29.52 -15.72
N LEU A 16 31.42 -28.88 -14.55
CA LEU A 16 30.30 -28.22 -13.87
C LEU A 16 29.91 -27.02 -14.73
N ALA A 17 28.85 -27.16 -15.51
CA ALA A 17 28.16 -26.01 -16.09
C ALA A 17 27.40 -25.28 -14.98
N LEU A 18 27.97 -24.22 -14.40
CA LEU A 18 27.26 -23.26 -13.64
C LEU A 18 26.26 -22.55 -14.56
N SER A 19 24.99 -22.98 -14.51
CA SER A 19 23.88 -22.25 -15.11
C SER A 19 23.73 -20.91 -14.38
N LEU A 20 24.33 -19.85 -14.91
CA LEU A 20 23.96 -18.47 -14.60
C LEU A 20 22.50 -18.28 -15.04
N ILE A 21 21.57 -18.48 -14.11
CA ILE A 21 20.17 -18.04 -14.28
C ILE A 21 20.22 -16.53 -14.30
N GLY A 22 20.52 -15.96 -15.47
CA GLY A 22 20.43 -14.54 -15.73
C GLY A 22 18.97 -14.14 -15.54
N GLN A 23 18.68 -13.33 -14.54
CA GLN A 23 17.36 -12.73 -14.39
C GLN A 23 17.05 -11.98 -15.68
N SER A 24 15.93 -12.34 -16.34
CA SER A 24 15.51 -11.69 -17.57
C SER A 24 15.41 -10.17 -17.33
N PRO A 25 16.01 -9.34 -18.18
CA PRO A 25 16.03 -7.87 -17.99
C PRO A 25 14.63 -7.25 -17.90
N LEU A 26 13.61 -7.93 -18.43
CA LEU A 26 12.20 -7.54 -18.30
C LEU A 26 11.65 -7.76 -16.89
N ILE A 27 12.10 -8.79 -16.17
CA ILE A 27 11.70 -9.05 -14.79
C ILE A 27 12.29 -8.00 -13.86
N GLY A 28 13.57 -7.65 -14.06
CA GLY A 28 14.23 -6.57 -13.29
C GLY A 28 13.53 -5.23 -13.46
N LYS A 29 13.29 -4.78 -14.69
CA LYS A 29 12.56 -3.53 -14.96
C LYS A 29 11.14 -3.48 -14.38
N ARG A 30 10.44 -4.62 -14.37
CA ARG A 30 9.10 -4.70 -13.79
C ARG A 30 9.14 -4.63 -12.26
N ALA A 31 10.14 -5.20 -11.62
CA ALA A 31 10.33 -5.11 -10.18
C ALA A 31 10.69 -3.68 -9.76
N GLU A 32 11.66 -3.04 -10.43
CA GLU A 32 12.04 -1.64 -10.20
C GLU A 32 10.86 -0.68 -10.37
N GLY A 33 10.03 -0.87 -11.42
CA GLY A 33 8.82 -0.09 -11.65
C GLY A 33 7.82 -0.22 -10.50
N ARG A 34 7.64 -1.43 -9.95
CA ARG A 34 6.74 -1.67 -8.82
C ARG A 34 7.26 -1.08 -7.50
N ASP A 35 8.57 -1.06 -7.30
CA ASP A 35 9.16 -0.42 -6.12
C ASP A 35 9.00 1.11 -6.18
N ALA A 36 9.18 1.72 -7.35
CA ALA A 36 8.90 3.14 -7.55
C ALA A 36 7.41 3.46 -7.31
N ASP A 37 6.50 2.61 -7.77
CA ASP A 37 5.06 2.76 -7.54
C ASP A 37 4.68 2.63 -6.07
N ARG A 38 5.26 1.67 -5.38
CA ARG A 38 5.09 1.51 -3.93
C ARG A 38 5.55 2.77 -3.19
N GLN A 39 6.70 3.30 -3.54
CA GLN A 39 7.23 4.53 -2.95
C GLN A 39 6.31 5.72 -3.22
N ALA A 40 5.80 5.86 -4.45
CA ALA A 40 4.89 6.94 -4.82
C ALA A 40 3.57 6.88 -4.04
N ILE A 41 2.95 5.71 -3.92
CA ILE A 41 1.72 5.52 -3.13
C ILE A 41 2.00 5.77 -1.64
N SER A 42 3.12 5.27 -1.11
CA SER A 42 3.51 5.51 0.28
C SER A 42 3.73 6.99 0.57
N ALA A 43 4.30 7.74 -0.39
CA ALA A 43 4.47 9.18 -0.25
C ALA A 43 3.12 9.92 -0.15
N VAL A 44 2.10 9.50 -0.90
CA VAL A 44 0.74 10.05 -0.78
C VAL A 44 0.15 9.76 0.59
N LEU A 45 0.25 8.52 1.09
CA LEU A 45 -0.23 8.16 2.44
C LEU A 45 0.48 8.96 3.53
N ASN A 46 1.79 9.14 3.44
CA ASN A 46 2.57 9.96 4.38
C ASN A 46 2.14 11.43 4.35
N ALA A 47 1.89 11.97 3.15
CA ALA A 47 1.38 13.33 2.99
C ALA A 47 -0.03 13.48 3.61
N GLN A 48 -0.90 12.49 3.42
CA GLN A 48 -2.22 12.45 4.06
C GLN A 48 -2.11 12.43 5.58
N GLN A 49 -1.29 11.54 6.15
CA GLN A 49 -1.06 11.48 7.60
C GLN A 49 -0.52 12.81 8.15
N THR A 50 0.42 13.42 7.43
CA THR A 50 0.97 14.73 7.81
C THR A 50 -0.09 15.83 7.76
N ALA A 51 -0.90 15.88 6.71
CA ALA A 51 -2.00 16.84 6.56
C ALA A 51 -3.04 16.69 7.67
N TRP A 52 -3.46 15.46 7.96
CA TRP A 52 -4.36 15.14 9.06
C TRP A 52 -3.83 15.61 10.40
N ASN A 53 -2.58 15.29 10.69
CA ASN A 53 -1.94 15.58 11.98
C ASN A 53 -1.72 17.09 12.22
N ARG A 54 -1.82 17.94 11.19
CA ARG A 54 -1.89 19.41 11.33
C ARG A 54 -3.33 19.98 11.28
N GLY A 55 -4.34 19.12 11.09
CA GLY A 55 -5.75 19.55 11.08
C GLY A 55 -6.27 19.98 9.70
N ASP A 56 -5.58 19.61 8.63
CA ASP A 56 -5.88 20.05 7.27
C ASP A 56 -6.57 18.93 6.47
N VAL A 57 -7.91 18.86 6.61
CA VAL A 57 -8.75 17.87 5.92
C VAL A 57 -8.72 18.06 4.40
N ASP A 58 -8.63 19.30 3.92
CA ASP A 58 -8.58 19.58 2.48
C ASP A 58 -7.29 19.03 1.88
N ALA A 59 -6.15 19.26 2.52
CA ALA A 59 -4.86 18.68 2.10
C ALA A 59 -4.82 17.14 2.26
N PHE A 60 -5.49 16.57 3.27
CA PHE A 60 -5.64 15.12 3.39
C PHE A 60 -6.34 14.53 2.16
N LEU A 61 -7.38 15.20 1.64
CA LEU A 61 -8.15 14.73 0.50
C LEU A 61 -7.45 14.92 -0.86
N VAL A 62 -6.31 15.60 -0.93
CA VAL A 62 -5.48 15.65 -2.14
C VAL A 62 -5.04 14.27 -2.61
N GLY A 63 -4.92 13.30 -1.71
CA GLY A 63 -4.63 11.90 -2.03
C GLY A 63 -5.76 11.17 -2.78
N TYR A 64 -6.99 11.68 -2.72
CA TYR A 64 -8.15 11.10 -3.37
C TYR A 64 -8.35 11.69 -4.78
N TRP A 65 -8.95 10.89 -5.65
CA TRP A 65 -9.34 11.32 -6.99
C TRP A 65 -10.43 12.39 -6.93
N HIS A 66 -10.17 13.56 -7.50
CA HIS A 66 -11.14 14.65 -7.57
C HIS A 66 -12.16 14.40 -8.68
N SER A 67 -13.11 13.50 -8.41
CA SER A 67 -14.11 13.04 -9.39
C SER A 67 -15.45 12.77 -8.73
N PRO A 68 -16.57 12.95 -9.46
CA PRO A 68 -17.88 12.49 -9.01
C PRO A 68 -17.96 10.95 -8.87
N GLU A 69 -17.06 10.20 -9.46
CA GLU A 69 -17.01 8.73 -9.40
C GLU A 69 -16.24 8.18 -8.19
N LEU A 70 -15.53 9.02 -7.43
CA LEU A 70 -14.90 8.61 -6.19
C LEU A 70 -15.95 7.97 -5.25
N THR A 71 -15.58 6.88 -4.61
CA THR A 71 -16.43 6.23 -3.60
C THR A 71 -15.69 6.00 -2.29
N PHE A 72 -16.39 6.26 -1.18
CA PHE A 72 -15.94 5.96 0.16
C PHE A 72 -16.99 5.13 0.89
N SER A 73 -16.68 3.89 1.25
CA SER A 73 -17.53 2.96 1.99
C SER A 73 -17.09 2.92 3.46
N GLY A 74 -18.03 3.07 4.38
CA GLY A 74 -17.76 3.00 5.82
C GLY A 74 -19.02 2.68 6.60
N SER A 75 -18.97 2.76 7.92
CA SER A 75 -20.08 2.39 8.83
C SER A 75 -21.40 3.15 8.57
N SER A 76 -21.35 4.38 8.03
CA SER A 76 -22.51 5.18 7.66
C SER A 76 -22.91 5.05 6.19
N GLY A 77 -22.50 3.97 5.51
CA GLY A 77 -22.80 3.71 4.10
C GLY A 77 -21.78 4.31 3.14
N VAL A 78 -22.18 4.45 1.88
CA VAL A 78 -21.30 4.87 0.78
C VAL A 78 -21.49 6.37 0.49
N ALA A 79 -20.41 7.16 0.67
CA ALA A 79 -20.31 8.51 0.12
C ALA A 79 -19.81 8.43 -1.32
N ARG A 80 -20.36 9.29 -2.19
CA ARG A 80 -20.01 9.36 -3.62
C ARG A 80 -19.55 10.75 -3.99
N GLY A 81 -18.59 10.80 -4.89
CA GLY A 81 -17.97 12.03 -5.35
C GLY A 81 -17.02 12.64 -4.30
N TRP A 82 -16.03 13.36 -4.80
CA TRP A 82 -15.02 13.99 -3.94
C TRP A 82 -15.65 14.98 -2.94
N ASP A 83 -16.61 15.80 -3.37
CA ASP A 83 -17.33 16.75 -2.50
C ASP A 83 -18.16 16.04 -1.43
N GLY A 84 -18.78 14.91 -1.76
CA GLY A 84 -19.52 14.07 -0.81
C GLY A 84 -18.61 13.48 0.26
N VAL A 85 -17.43 13.04 -0.13
CA VAL A 85 -16.40 12.52 0.78
C VAL A 85 -15.86 13.66 1.67
N LEU A 86 -15.55 14.83 1.10
CA LEU A 86 -15.10 16.00 1.86
C LEU A 86 -16.14 16.43 2.90
N THR A 87 -17.40 16.54 2.51
CA THR A 87 -18.51 16.89 3.41
C THR A 87 -18.61 15.91 4.57
N ARG A 88 -18.48 14.61 4.29
CA ARG A 88 -18.49 13.56 5.31
C ARG A 88 -17.32 13.71 6.30
N TYR A 89 -16.10 13.96 5.80
CA TYR A 89 -14.93 14.17 6.66
C TYR A 89 -15.11 15.39 7.55
N LYS A 90 -15.48 16.55 6.99
CA LYS A 90 -15.69 17.79 7.76
C LYS A 90 -16.81 17.65 8.80
N LYS A 91 -17.86 16.87 8.51
CA LYS A 91 -18.93 16.58 9.46
C LYS A 91 -18.46 15.71 10.62
N ASN A 92 -17.67 14.66 10.34
CA ASN A 92 -17.25 13.69 11.35
C ASN A 92 -16.04 14.17 12.16
N TYR A 93 -15.25 15.09 11.62
CA TYR A 93 -14.02 15.61 12.21
C TYR A 93 -14.02 17.14 12.15
N PRO A 94 -14.92 17.79 12.93
CA PRO A 94 -15.12 19.25 12.85
C PRO A 94 -13.95 20.04 13.42
N ASP A 95 -13.14 19.45 14.27
CA ASP A 95 -12.04 20.12 14.98
C ASP A 95 -10.86 19.18 15.27
N ARG A 96 -9.81 19.73 15.85
CA ARG A 96 -8.59 18.99 16.19
C ARG A 96 -8.80 17.90 17.24
N ALA A 97 -9.72 18.11 18.19
CA ALA A 97 -10.02 17.11 19.21
C ALA A 97 -10.66 15.86 18.59
N ALA A 98 -11.62 16.07 17.68
CA ALA A 98 -12.25 15.00 16.92
C ALA A 98 -11.29 14.28 15.96
N MET A 99 -10.33 15.00 15.35
CA MET A 99 -9.35 14.43 14.44
C MET A 99 -8.31 13.57 15.18
N GLY A 100 -7.79 14.01 16.32
CA GLY A 100 -6.71 13.34 17.02
C GLY A 100 -5.42 13.27 16.20
N GLN A 101 -4.57 12.29 16.50
CA GLN A 101 -3.34 11.95 15.78
C GLN A 101 -3.56 10.69 14.98
N LEU A 102 -3.35 10.78 13.67
CA LEU A 102 -3.47 9.66 12.73
C LEU A 102 -2.14 8.95 12.56
N ASP A 103 -2.18 7.63 12.60
CA ASP A 103 -1.10 6.76 12.16
C ASP A 103 -1.63 5.68 11.23
N PHE A 104 -0.84 5.37 10.16
CA PHE A 104 -1.07 4.25 9.27
C PHE A 104 -0.02 3.18 9.49
N SER A 105 -0.46 1.92 9.57
CA SER A 105 0.44 0.77 9.77
C SER A 105 0.02 -0.44 8.94
N ASP A 106 0.85 -1.48 8.94
CA ASP A 106 0.60 -2.79 8.31
C ASP A 106 0.21 -2.68 6.84
N LEU A 107 0.92 -1.84 6.07
CA LEU A 107 0.62 -1.59 4.67
C LEU A 107 1.02 -2.76 3.78
N GLU A 108 0.03 -3.36 3.12
CA GLU A 108 0.21 -4.42 2.13
C GLU A 108 -0.20 -3.93 0.74
N PHE A 109 0.70 -4.04 -0.23
CA PHE A 109 0.51 -3.56 -1.60
C PHE A 109 0.30 -4.71 -2.58
N ARG A 110 -0.74 -4.64 -3.40
CA ARG A 110 -1.02 -5.55 -4.50
C ARG A 110 -1.22 -4.76 -5.79
N PHE A 111 -0.26 -4.87 -6.71
CA PHE A 111 -0.38 -4.24 -8.02
C PHE A 111 -1.25 -5.11 -8.94
N LEU A 112 -2.36 -4.54 -9.40
CA LEU A 112 -3.36 -5.20 -10.24
C LEU A 112 -3.09 -5.01 -11.75
N GLY A 113 -2.16 -4.10 -12.07
CA GLY A 113 -1.75 -3.76 -13.42
C GLY A 113 -0.66 -2.68 -13.38
N PRO A 114 -0.35 -2.05 -14.53
CA PRO A 114 0.60 -0.93 -14.57
C PRO A 114 0.06 0.32 -13.87
N ASP A 115 -1.27 0.54 -13.90
CA ASP A 115 -1.93 1.76 -13.46
C ASP A 115 -2.96 1.53 -12.35
N ALA A 116 -2.97 0.34 -11.75
CA ALA A 116 -3.92 -0.01 -10.69
C ALA A 116 -3.23 -0.76 -9.55
N ALA A 117 -3.57 -0.40 -8.31
CA ALA A 117 -3.12 -1.08 -7.11
C ALA A 117 -4.23 -1.15 -6.07
N LEU A 118 -4.11 -2.14 -5.19
CA LEU A 118 -4.89 -2.28 -3.98
C LEU A 118 -3.93 -2.20 -2.79
N VAL A 119 -4.26 -1.40 -1.79
CA VAL A 119 -3.51 -1.30 -0.54
C VAL A 119 -4.42 -1.63 0.62
N LEU A 120 -4.04 -2.64 1.39
CA LEU A 120 -4.60 -2.92 2.70
C LEU A 120 -3.76 -2.23 3.76
N GLY A 121 -4.37 -1.84 4.86
CA GLY A 121 -3.65 -1.24 5.97
C GLY A 121 -4.52 -1.08 7.20
N ARG A 122 -3.88 -0.58 8.24
CA ARG A 122 -4.54 -0.17 9.47
C ARG A 122 -4.46 1.34 9.62
N TRP A 123 -5.47 1.91 10.24
CA TRP A 123 -5.50 3.28 10.71
C TRP A 123 -5.71 3.31 12.21
N HIS A 124 -5.11 4.28 12.86
CA HIS A 124 -5.28 4.54 14.28
C HIS A 124 -5.39 6.05 14.50
N LEU A 125 -6.40 6.47 15.26
CA LEU A 125 -6.58 7.84 15.73
C LEU A 125 -6.43 7.86 17.24
N LYS A 126 -5.33 8.43 17.71
CA LYS A 126 -5.09 8.70 19.12
C LYS A 126 -5.71 10.04 19.46
N ARG A 127 -6.71 10.04 20.35
CA ARG A 127 -7.41 11.24 20.86
C ARG A 127 -7.26 11.32 22.37
N GLU A 128 -7.58 12.47 22.94
CA GLU A 128 -7.48 12.66 24.40
C GLU A 128 -8.47 11.79 25.19
N THR A 129 -9.65 11.55 24.63
CA THR A 129 -10.75 10.86 25.31
C THR A 129 -10.88 9.39 24.95
N ASP A 130 -10.36 8.96 23.80
CA ASP A 130 -10.46 7.60 23.30
C ASP A 130 -9.39 7.32 22.22
N ASP A 131 -9.22 6.05 21.93
CA ASP A 131 -8.47 5.56 20.79
C ASP A 131 -9.41 4.86 19.82
N LEU A 132 -9.40 5.30 18.56
CA LEU A 132 -10.12 4.65 17.47
C LEU A 132 -9.14 4.00 16.51
N GLY A 133 -9.52 2.87 15.98
CA GLY A 133 -8.70 2.20 14.98
C GLY A 133 -9.53 1.27 14.11
N GLY A 134 -8.89 0.77 13.06
CA GLY A 134 -9.53 -0.16 12.17
C GLY A 134 -8.65 -0.54 11.00
N VAL A 135 -9.28 -1.08 9.98
CA VAL A 135 -8.61 -1.51 8.76
C VAL A 135 -9.21 -0.78 7.56
N PHE A 136 -8.41 -0.64 6.53
CA PHE A 136 -8.87 -0.09 5.25
C PHE A 136 -8.42 -0.94 4.08
N THR A 137 -9.17 -0.82 3.00
CA THR A 137 -8.83 -1.29 1.66
C THR A 137 -8.96 -0.11 0.71
N LEU A 138 -7.84 0.31 0.12
CA LEU A 138 -7.80 1.40 -0.83
C LEU A 138 -7.54 0.85 -2.23
N VAL A 139 -8.37 1.25 -3.20
CA VAL A 139 -8.10 1.03 -4.63
C VAL A 139 -7.48 2.30 -5.18
N TRP A 140 -6.31 2.12 -5.80
CA TRP A 140 -5.50 3.18 -6.37
C TRP A 140 -5.48 3.10 -7.89
N GLN A 141 -5.47 4.26 -8.52
CA GLN A 141 -5.25 4.41 -9.95
C GLN A 141 -4.15 5.43 -10.21
N ARG A 142 -3.29 5.12 -11.18
CA ARG A 142 -2.32 6.08 -11.70
C ARG A 142 -3.03 6.96 -12.72
N LEU A 143 -3.09 8.24 -12.41
CA LEU A 143 -3.65 9.30 -13.25
C LEU A 143 -2.51 10.20 -13.76
N PRO A 144 -2.75 11.15 -14.68
CA PRO A 144 -1.73 12.10 -15.13
C PRO A 144 -1.06 12.88 -13.98
N GLU A 145 -1.82 13.17 -12.91
CA GLU A 145 -1.36 13.87 -11.71
C GLU A 145 -0.73 12.95 -10.66
N GLY A 146 -0.58 11.66 -10.95
CA GLY A 146 0.02 10.66 -10.06
C GLY A 146 -0.97 9.62 -9.53
N TRP A 147 -0.55 8.87 -8.52
CA TRP A 147 -1.39 7.86 -7.88
C TRP A 147 -2.46 8.52 -7.00
N LYS A 148 -3.73 8.13 -7.21
CA LYS A 148 -4.91 8.61 -6.47
C LYS A 148 -5.76 7.47 -5.97
N ILE A 149 -6.38 7.66 -4.80
CA ILE A 149 -7.38 6.76 -4.24
C ILE A 149 -8.69 6.98 -5.01
N ILE A 150 -9.18 5.95 -5.69
CA ILE A 150 -10.46 5.99 -6.43
C ILE A 150 -11.60 5.31 -5.65
N HIS A 151 -11.24 4.43 -4.71
CA HIS A 151 -12.18 3.81 -3.77
C HIS A 151 -11.51 3.61 -2.41
N ASP A 152 -12.26 3.90 -1.35
CA ASP A 152 -11.88 3.65 0.03
C ASP A 152 -12.96 2.81 0.70
N HIS A 153 -12.56 1.70 1.31
CA HIS A 153 -13.41 0.98 2.24
C HIS A 153 -12.70 0.92 3.60
N THR A 154 -13.25 1.66 4.54
CA THR A 154 -12.72 1.76 5.89
C THR A 154 -13.73 1.23 6.91
N SER A 155 -13.28 0.33 7.77
CA SER A 155 -14.03 -0.17 8.93
C SER A 155 -13.34 0.25 10.23
N ALA A 156 -14.12 0.53 11.26
CA ALA A 156 -13.65 0.74 12.61
C ALA A 156 -13.74 -0.58 13.38
N VAL A 157 -12.70 -0.89 14.14
CA VAL A 157 -12.76 -1.92 15.19
C VAL A 157 -13.11 -1.18 16.47
N ALA A 158 -14.12 -1.65 17.20
CA ALA A 158 -14.42 -1.10 18.52
C ALA A 158 -13.14 -1.19 19.37
N ALA A 159 -12.77 -0.09 20.03
CA ALA A 159 -11.64 -0.08 20.94
C ALA A 159 -11.76 -1.27 21.90
N LEU A 160 -10.77 -2.16 21.90
CA LEU A 160 -10.68 -3.19 22.92
C LEU A 160 -10.58 -2.43 24.24
N LYS A 161 -11.62 -2.51 25.06
CA LYS A 161 -11.55 -1.99 26.42
C LYS A 161 -10.34 -2.68 27.07
N PRO A 162 -9.45 -1.93 27.75
CA PRO A 162 -8.42 -2.57 28.56
C PRO A 162 -9.12 -3.58 29.45
N ASN A 163 -8.61 -4.81 29.46
CA ASN A 163 -9.13 -5.82 30.36
C ASN A 163 -8.94 -5.28 31.80
N PRO A 164 -9.96 -5.34 32.68
CA PRO A 164 -9.89 -4.81 34.04
C PRO A 164 -8.80 -5.50 34.86
#